data_a471b165ba5eda33d7d749fd46dc8438
#
_entry.id   a471b165ba5eda33d7d749fd46dc8438
#
_cell.length_a   1.000
_cell.length_b   1.000
_cell.length_c   1.000
_cell.angle_alpha   90.00
_cell.angle_beta   90.00
_cell.angle_gamma   90.00
#
_symmetry.space_group_name_H-M   'P 1'
#
loop_
_entity.id
_entity.type
_entity.pdbx_description
1 polymer ?
#
loop_
_entity_poly.entity_id
_entity_poly.type
_entity_poly.pdbx_seq_one_letter_code
_entity_poly.pdbx_strand_id
1 'polypeptide(L)'
;MLLGCYMVAALCLVCSCSDNVDIQQSYPFTVETMPVPKKLKVGETAEIRCQLKRDGRYLPTTYAIRYFQPDGAGSLKMSDGTVLLPNDLYPLPGETFRLYYTSASTDQQTIDVYFQDSFGQIQQLTFSFNNDSSKEEE
;
A
#
# COMPACT_ATOMS: atom_id res chain seq x y z
N MET A 1 9.55 -26.52 -61.58
CA MET A 1 9.40 -26.42 -61.00
C MET A 1 9.28 -25.92 -60.03
N LEU A 2 9.25 -25.86 -59.67
CA LEU A 2 8.99 -25.53 -58.79
C LEU A 2 9.46 -25.00 -57.94
N LEU A 3 9.61 -24.86 -57.68
CA LEU A 3 9.96 -24.47 -56.92
C LEU A 3 9.99 -23.43 -56.28
N GLY A 4 9.88 -23.05 -56.19
CA GLY A 4 10.10 -22.16 -55.61
C GLY A 4 9.55 -21.65 -54.70
N CYS A 5 9.14 -21.96 -54.54
CA CYS A 5 8.62 -21.54 -53.73
C CYS A 5 8.90 -21.33 -52.65
N TYR A 6 9.12 -21.55 -52.50
CA TYR A 6 9.23 -21.43 -51.43
C TYR A 6 9.73 -20.53 -50.77
N MET A 7 10.03 -20.35 -50.79
CA MET A 7 10.54 -19.67 -50.20
C MET A 7 10.12 -18.73 -49.56
N VAL A 8 9.73 -18.66 -49.55
CA VAL A 8 9.20 -17.77 -49.14
C VAL A 8 9.06 -17.59 -47.97
N ALA A 9 8.91 -18.11 -47.72
CA ALA A 9 8.69 -18.07 -46.64
C ALA A 9 9.31 -17.37 -45.82
N ALA A 10 9.86 -17.42 -45.83
CA ALA A 10 10.53 -16.92 -45.06
C ALA A 10 10.24 -15.82 -44.44
N LEU A 11 10.14 -15.50 -44.66
CA LEU A 11 10.09 -14.41 -44.22
C LEU A 11 9.57 -14.00 -43.13
N CYS A 12 9.30 -14.31 -42.75
CA CYS A 12 8.73 -13.87 -41.87
C CYS A 12 9.17 -13.53 -40.74
N LEU A 13 9.39 -13.55 -40.57
CA LEU A 13 9.77 -13.33 -39.57
C LEU A 13 9.98 -12.34 -38.94
N VAL A 14 10.01 -12.14 -38.69
CA VAL A 14 10.34 -11.28 -38.22
C VAL A 14 9.95 -10.56 -37.31
N CYS A 15 9.80 -10.42 -36.92
CA CYS A 15 9.54 -9.75 -36.18
C CYS A 15 9.74 -9.33 -35.19
N SER A 16 9.72 -9.15 -34.81
CA SER A 16 9.88 -8.81 -33.94
C SER A 16 10.08 -8.08 -33.20
N CYS A 17 10.05 -7.78 -32.87
CA CYS A 17 10.27 -7.21 -32.23
C CYS A 17 10.43 -6.48 -31.45
N SER A 18 10.43 -6.21 -31.15
CA SER A 18 10.62 -5.66 -30.49
C SER A 18 10.83 -4.89 -29.80
N ASP A 19 10.75 -4.59 -29.67
CA ASP A 19 10.96 -3.81 -29.17
C ASP A 19 11.18 -3.37 -28.15
N ASN A 20 11.27 -3.45 -27.92
CA ASN A 20 11.53 -3.14 -27.03
C ASN A 20 11.94 -2.15 -26.38
N VAL A 21 11.56 -1.44 -26.47
CA VAL A 21 11.78 -0.32 -25.67
C VAL A 21 11.12 -0.53 -24.39
N ASP A 22 11.84 -0.75 -23.41
CA ASP A 22 11.27 -1.03 -22.14
C ASP A 22 11.47 0.12 -21.23
N ILE A 23 10.52 1.01 -21.22
CA ILE A 23 10.47 2.00 -20.16
C ILE A 23 9.74 1.33 -19.04
N GLN A 24 10.42 1.11 -17.97
CA GLN A 24 9.78 0.52 -16.81
C GLN A 24 8.98 1.58 -16.10
N GLN A 25 7.68 1.39 -16.06
CA GLN A 25 6.76 2.34 -15.44
C GLN A 25 6.35 1.89 -14.06
N SER A 26 6.43 0.60 -13.79
CA SER A 26 5.98 0.01 -12.55
C SER A 26 7.18 -0.56 -11.83
N TYR A 27 7.47 -0.02 -10.66
CA TYR A 27 8.58 -0.48 -9.83
C TYR A 27 8.03 -1.06 -8.54
N PRO A 28 8.63 -2.14 -8.04
CA PRO A 28 8.23 -2.64 -6.74
C PRO A 28 8.41 -1.58 -5.67
N PHE A 29 7.53 -1.58 -4.71
CA PHE A 29 7.64 -0.69 -3.58
C PHE A 29 7.30 -1.44 -2.30
N THR A 30 7.77 -0.93 -1.18
CA THR A 30 7.43 -1.42 0.14
C THR A 30 7.06 -0.24 1.01
N VAL A 31 6.35 -0.51 2.10
CA VAL A 31 6.06 0.51 3.09
C VAL A 31 6.63 0.04 4.41
N GLU A 32 7.49 0.86 5.00
CA GLU A 32 8.11 0.58 6.29
C GLU A 32 7.50 1.50 7.33
N THR A 33 7.44 0.99 8.56
CA THR A 33 6.92 1.80 9.66
C THR A 33 7.90 1.77 10.82
N MET A 34 7.87 2.84 11.60
CA MET A 34 8.52 2.84 12.89
C MET A 34 7.71 1.97 13.84
N PRO A 35 8.31 1.50 14.94
CA PRO A 35 7.56 0.70 15.91
C PRO A 35 6.33 1.45 16.41
N VAL A 36 5.24 0.71 16.61
CA VAL A 36 4.00 1.27 17.10
C VAL A 36 3.68 0.60 18.44
N PRO A 37 2.89 1.28 19.29
CA PRO A 37 2.49 0.64 20.55
C PRO A 37 1.63 -0.58 20.27
N LYS A 38 1.72 -1.56 21.14
CA LYS A 38 0.95 -2.79 20.99
C LYS A 38 -0.31 -2.79 21.85
N LYS A 39 -0.49 -1.78 22.68
CA LYS A 39 -1.63 -1.64 23.56
C LYS A 39 -2.15 -0.22 23.50
N LEU A 40 -3.46 -0.09 23.49
CA LEU A 40 -4.12 1.20 23.46
C LEU A 40 -5.30 1.18 24.42
N LYS A 41 -5.46 2.26 25.14
CA LYS A 41 -6.68 2.50 25.89
C LYS A 41 -7.74 3.07 24.96
N VAL A 42 -9.00 2.89 25.33
CA VAL A 42 -10.08 3.52 24.58
C VAL A 42 -9.84 5.01 24.54
N GLY A 43 -9.90 5.57 23.34
CA GLY A 43 -9.67 7.01 23.13
C GLY A 43 -8.23 7.38 22.92
N GLU A 44 -7.32 6.46 23.13
CA GLU A 44 -5.90 6.70 22.93
C GLU A 44 -5.55 6.58 21.45
N THR A 45 -4.60 7.40 21.00
CA THR A 45 -4.19 7.44 19.60
C THR A 45 -2.77 6.95 19.46
N ALA A 46 -2.56 6.05 18.51
CA ALA A 46 -1.23 5.60 18.11
C ALA A 46 -0.80 6.34 16.86
N GLU A 47 0.41 6.86 16.86
CA GLU A 47 1.00 7.47 15.67
C GLU A 47 1.77 6.40 14.92
N ILE A 48 1.46 6.24 13.65
CA ILE A 48 2.11 5.26 12.77
C ILE A 48 2.88 6.05 11.73
N ARG A 49 4.20 6.04 11.88
CA ARG A 49 5.08 6.75 10.94
C ARG A 49 5.46 5.80 9.83
N CYS A 50 5.15 6.19 8.61
CA CYS A 50 5.30 5.34 7.44
C CYS A 50 6.24 5.97 6.44
N GLN A 51 6.98 5.11 5.77
CA GLN A 51 7.82 5.53 4.64
C GLN A 51 7.64 4.54 3.52
N LEU A 52 7.26 5.06 2.36
CA LEU A 52 7.13 4.27 1.15
C LEU A 52 8.49 4.29 0.46
N LYS A 53 8.99 3.10 0.15
CA LYS A 53 10.27 2.94 -0.55
C LYS A 53 10.04 2.21 -1.85
N ARG A 54 10.62 2.73 -2.91
CA ARG A 54 10.48 2.11 -4.22
C ARG A 54 11.85 1.86 -4.83
N ASP A 55 11.92 0.81 -5.61
CA ASP A 55 13.17 0.41 -6.25
C ASP A 55 13.58 1.36 -7.35
N GLY A 56 12.61 2.04 -7.96
CA GLY A 56 12.90 2.96 -9.03
C GLY A 56 11.87 4.06 -9.04
N ARG A 57 12.05 5.00 -9.95
CA ARG A 57 11.16 6.16 -10.02
C ARG A 57 10.59 6.30 -11.41
N TYR A 58 9.28 6.32 -11.43
CA TYR A 58 8.54 6.78 -12.58
C TYR A 58 7.64 7.89 -12.08
N LEU A 59 7.91 9.11 -12.50
CA LEU A 59 7.29 10.29 -11.88
C LEU A 59 5.76 10.28 -11.91
N PRO A 60 5.11 9.80 -12.99
CA PRO A 60 3.64 9.78 -12.97
C PRO A 60 3.01 8.79 -12.01
N THR A 61 3.79 7.93 -11.35
CA THR A 61 3.23 6.95 -10.43
C THR A 61 2.63 7.64 -9.22
N THR A 62 1.39 7.30 -8.88
CA THR A 62 0.74 7.79 -7.68
C THR A 62 0.42 6.62 -6.77
N TYR A 63 0.24 6.93 -5.51
CA TYR A 63 -0.01 5.93 -4.48
C TYR A 63 -1.25 6.31 -3.69
N ALA A 64 -1.98 5.30 -3.26
CA ALA A 64 -3.20 5.48 -2.50
C ALA A 64 -3.22 4.51 -1.33
N ILE A 65 -4.06 4.83 -0.34
CA ILE A 65 -4.18 4.03 0.87
C ILE A 65 -5.65 3.66 1.06
N ARG A 66 -5.85 2.43 1.55
CA ARG A 66 -7.17 1.90 1.91
C ARG A 66 -6.99 1.08 3.16
N TYR A 67 -7.96 1.11 4.06
CA TYR A 67 -7.84 0.28 5.24
C TYR A 67 -9.15 -0.42 5.56
N PHE A 68 -9.02 -1.49 6.34
CA PHE A 68 -10.15 -2.25 6.88
C PHE A 68 -9.92 -2.47 8.36
N GLN A 69 -11.01 -2.64 9.09
CA GLN A 69 -10.95 -2.94 10.51
C GLN A 69 -11.63 -4.28 10.77
N PRO A 70 -10.91 -5.41 10.62
CA PRO A 70 -11.54 -6.71 10.86
C PRO A 70 -11.89 -6.97 12.31
N ASP A 71 -11.16 -6.38 13.27
CA ASP A 71 -11.43 -6.63 14.68
C ASP A 71 -11.44 -5.33 15.44
N GLY A 72 -12.36 -5.22 16.39
CA GLY A 72 -12.46 -4.08 17.26
C GLY A 72 -13.10 -2.88 16.59
N ALA A 73 -12.89 -1.72 17.15
CA ALA A 73 -13.43 -0.49 16.61
C ALA A 73 -12.46 0.66 16.86
N GLY A 74 -12.38 1.53 15.90
CA GLY A 74 -11.51 2.69 15.99
C GLY A 74 -11.63 3.53 14.75
N SER A 75 -10.74 4.50 14.63
CA SER A 75 -10.69 5.32 13.42
C SER A 75 -9.25 5.55 13.02
N LEU A 76 -9.03 5.66 11.72
CA LEU A 76 -7.73 5.92 11.14
C LEU A 76 -7.78 7.27 10.45
N LYS A 77 -6.75 8.08 10.69
CA LYS A 77 -6.75 9.45 10.21
C LYS A 77 -5.36 9.78 9.68
N MET A 78 -5.32 10.63 8.67
CA MET A 78 -4.06 11.13 8.14
C MET A 78 -3.67 12.41 8.87
N SER A 79 -2.41 12.83 8.67
CA SER A 79 -1.88 13.98 9.41
C SER A 79 -2.56 15.29 9.03
N ASP A 80 -3.18 15.36 7.86
CA ASP A 80 -3.91 16.56 7.46
C ASP A 80 -5.33 16.61 8.04
N GLY A 81 -5.72 15.61 8.83
CA GLY A 81 -7.03 15.56 9.45
C GLY A 81 -8.05 14.73 8.70
N THR A 82 -7.70 14.21 7.53
CA THR A 82 -8.62 13.36 6.76
C THR A 82 -8.89 12.07 7.53
N VAL A 83 -10.16 11.81 7.82
CA VAL A 83 -10.57 10.56 8.45
C VAL A 83 -10.83 9.56 7.35
N LEU A 84 -10.10 8.45 7.39
CA LEU A 84 -10.26 7.42 6.38
C LEU A 84 -11.49 6.60 6.69
N LEU A 85 -12.34 6.42 5.69
CA LEU A 85 -13.46 5.50 5.82
C LEU A 85 -13.02 4.13 5.35
N PRO A 86 -13.47 3.06 6.02
CA PRO A 86 -13.05 1.72 5.61
C PRO A 86 -13.40 1.43 4.16
N ASN A 87 -12.47 0.80 3.47
CA ASN A 87 -12.62 0.36 2.09
C ASN A 87 -12.65 1.49 1.05
N ASP A 88 -12.37 2.72 1.43
CA ASP A 88 -12.25 3.81 0.47
C ASP A 88 -10.78 4.10 0.20
N LEU A 89 -10.48 4.47 -1.04
CA LEU A 89 -9.14 4.84 -1.44
C LEU A 89 -8.90 6.32 -1.25
N TYR A 90 -7.76 6.66 -0.70
CA TYR A 90 -7.34 8.04 -0.49
C TYR A 90 -5.94 8.23 -1.04
N PRO A 91 -5.66 9.36 -1.68
CA PRO A 91 -4.31 9.58 -2.19
C PRO A 91 -3.32 9.78 -1.06
N LEU A 92 -2.11 9.24 -1.23
CA LEU A 92 -1.04 9.51 -0.28
C LEU A 92 -0.41 10.85 -0.60
N PRO A 93 -0.11 11.65 0.42
CA PRO A 93 0.47 12.98 0.18
C PRO A 93 1.92 12.93 -0.26
N GLY A 94 2.62 11.84 0.00
CA GLY A 94 4.03 11.73 -0.36
C GLY A 94 4.56 10.39 0.08
N GLU A 95 5.87 10.24 0.03
CA GLU A 95 6.50 8.96 0.38
C GLU A 95 6.67 8.82 1.89
N THR A 96 6.69 9.91 2.60
CA THR A 96 6.77 9.92 4.06
C THR A 96 5.47 10.49 4.59
N PHE A 97 4.80 9.74 5.45
CA PHE A 97 3.50 10.17 5.95
C PHE A 97 3.25 9.54 7.30
N ARG A 98 2.24 10.05 7.98
CA ARG A 98 1.86 9.54 9.30
C ARG A 98 0.38 9.23 9.31
N LEU A 99 0.06 8.15 10.01
CA LEU A 99 -1.31 7.76 10.25
C LEU A 99 -1.55 7.79 11.74
N TYR A 100 -2.78 8.08 12.12
CA TYR A 100 -3.17 8.16 13.53
C TYR A 100 -4.35 7.25 13.75
N TYR A 101 -4.14 6.23 14.55
CA TYR A 101 -5.20 5.29 14.88
C TYR A 101 -5.70 5.56 16.28
N THR A 102 -6.99 5.83 16.42
CA THR A 102 -7.61 6.07 17.72
C THR A 102 -8.51 4.90 18.05
N SER A 103 -8.26 4.30 19.22
CA SER A 103 -9.04 3.17 19.70
C SER A 103 -10.41 3.62 20.16
N ALA A 104 -11.44 2.85 19.81
CA ALA A 104 -12.79 3.10 20.26
C ALA A 104 -13.40 1.84 20.90
N SER A 105 -12.56 0.88 21.30
CA SER A 105 -13.04 -0.40 21.80
C SER A 105 -12.10 -0.92 22.86
N THR A 106 -12.64 -1.71 23.80
CA THR A 106 -11.82 -2.43 24.76
C THR A 106 -11.41 -3.81 24.27
N ASP A 107 -11.87 -4.20 23.09
CA ASP A 107 -11.49 -5.48 22.49
C ASP A 107 -10.14 -5.36 21.83
N GLN A 108 -9.53 -6.50 21.50
CA GLN A 108 -8.40 -6.51 20.63
C GLN A 108 -8.79 -5.90 19.29
N GLN A 109 -7.90 -5.11 18.73
CA GLN A 109 -8.19 -4.39 17.50
C GLN A 109 -7.17 -4.72 16.46
N THR A 110 -7.63 -4.87 15.23
CA THR A 110 -6.75 -5.15 14.10
C THR A 110 -7.18 -4.26 12.95
N ILE A 111 -6.20 -3.61 12.32
CA ILE A 111 -6.46 -2.90 11.08
C ILE A 111 -5.53 -3.45 10.01
N ASP A 112 -6.08 -3.61 8.81
CA ASP A 112 -5.31 -3.97 7.63
C ASP A 112 -5.23 -2.73 6.76
N VAL A 113 -4.01 -2.33 6.41
CA VAL A 113 -3.78 -1.14 5.61
C VAL A 113 -3.15 -1.56 4.30
N TYR A 114 -3.78 -1.17 3.22
CA TYR A 114 -3.31 -1.50 1.87
C TYR A 114 -2.81 -0.24 1.20
N PHE A 115 -1.64 -0.36 0.59
CA PHE A 115 -1.04 0.72 -0.21
C PHE A 115 -0.99 0.25 -1.64
N GLN A 116 -1.50 1.08 -2.53
CA GLN A 116 -1.68 0.67 -3.91
C GLN A 116 -1.08 1.75 -4.82
N ASP A 117 -0.31 1.32 -5.84
CA ASP A 117 0.18 2.29 -6.80
C ASP A 117 -0.80 2.39 -7.98
N SER A 118 -0.51 3.32 -8.88
CA SER A 118 -1.39 3.56 -10.02
C SER A 118 -1.34 2.45 -11.06
N PHE A 119 -0.47 1.45 -10.86
CA PHE A 119 -0.37 0.30 -11.76
C PHE A 119 -0.96 -0.96 -11.16
N GLY A 120 -1.60 -0.86 -9.98
CA GLY A 120 -2.29 -1.99 -9.39
C GLY A 120 -1.46 -2.83 -8.45
N GLN A 121 -0.23 -2.45 -8.18
CA GLN A 121 0.58 -3.16 -7.19
C GLN A 121 0.09 -2.81 -5.79
N ILE A 122 0.04 -3.79 -4.90
CA ILE A 122 -0.52 -3.61 -3.57
C ILE A 122 0.46 -4.14 -2.54
N GLN A 123 0.66 -3.37 -1.47
CA GLN A 123 1.38 -3.80 -0.29
C GLN A 123 0.46 -3.69 0.91
N GLN A 124 0.52 -4.66 1.79
CA GLN A 124 -0.36 -4.71 2.96
C GLN A 124 0.46 -4.67 4.24
N LEU A 125 0.00 -3.87 5.19
CA LEU A 125 0.50 -3.89 6.55
C LEU A 125 -0.67 -4.16 7.47
N THR A 126 -0.42 -4.94 8.51
CA THR A 126 -1.44 -5.25 9.51
C THR A 126 -0.93 -4.78 10.86
N PHE A 127 -1.77 -4.05 11.58
CA PHE A 127 -1.45 -3.57 12.92
C PHE A 127 -2.46 -4.12 13.90
N SER A 128 -1.97 -4.63 15.02
CA SER A 128 -2.82 -5.17 16.06
C SER A 128 -2.54 -4.43 17.36
N PHE A 129 -3.61 -4.10 18.06
CA PHE A 129 -3.51 -3.41 19.33
C PHE A 129 -4.37 -4.16 20.34
N ASN A 130 -3.79 -4.45 21.49
CA ASN A 130 -4.54 -5.02 22.60
C ASN A 130 -5.07 -3.89 23.46
N ASN A 131 -6.12 -4.16 24.19
CA ASN A 131 -6.62 -3.19 25.13
C ASN A 131 -5.61 -3.01 26.26
N ASP A 132 -5.27 -1.77 26.56
CA ASP A 132 -4.41 -1.47 27.70
C ASP A 132 -5.28 -1.23 28.91
N SER A 133 -5.48 -2.27 29.68
CA SER A 133 -6.27 -2.20 30.89
C SER A 133 -5.41 -1.99 32.12
N SER A 134 -4.13 -1.88 31.93
CA SER A 134 -3.28 -1.63 33.05
C SER A 134 -3.63 -0.29 33.66
N LYS A 135 -3.88 -0.07 34.67
CA LYS A 135 -4.42 1.14 35.10
C LYS A 135 -3.65 1.97 35.69
N GLU A 136 -3.36 1.88 35.57
CA GLU A 136 -2.77 2.35 36.06
C GLU A 136 -3.02 2.93 36.95
N GLU A 137 -3.34 2.65 37.25
CA GLU A 137 -3.60 2.92 37.96
C GLU A 137 -3.16 3.37 38.61
N GLU A 138 -3.05 3.30 38.71
CA GLU A 138 -2.60 3.55 39.25
C GLU A 138 -2.36 3.88 39.61
#